data_8a9e524c644b78021190d14fe4379a08
#
_entry.id   8a9e524c644b78021190d14fe4379a08
#
_cell.length_a   1.000
_cell.length_b   1.000
_cell.length_c   1.000
_cell.angle_alpha   90.00
_cell.angle_beta   90.00
_cell.angle_gamma   90.00
#
_symmetry.space_group_name_H-M   'P 1'
#
loop_
_entity.id
_entity.type
_entity.pdbx_description
1 polymer ?
#
loop_
_entity_poly.entity_id
_entity_poly.type
_entity_poly.pdbx_seq_one_letter_code
_entity_poly.pdbx_strand_id
1 'polypeptide(L)'
;MDSTLAVVDAQPDIEALYRADADRLWRAVYAFAGDPEIASDAVAEAYAQVLRRGSAVRDPAAWVWRTAFQISRGALKARSLDATMSAPSVDHADTYADHDLLTAVHQLPEGQRAAVILFYYADLPIRQIADLLGTNSIAVRANLSRGRRHLRDRLGDHDG
;
A
#
# COMPACT_ATOMS: atom_id res chain seq x y z
N MET A 1 -41.82 9.74 -27.19
CA MET A 1 -41.43 8.56 -26.44
C MET A 1 -39.93 8.53 -26.34
N ASP A 2 -39.46 9.37 -25.48
CA ASP A 2 -38.01 9.46 -25.24
C ASP A 2 -37.64 8.45 -24.19
N SER A 3 -37.21 7.30 -24.70
CA SER A 3 -36.37 6.42 -23.89
C SER A 3 -35.03 7.11 -23.72
N THR A 4 -35.01 8.19 -22.98
CA THR A 4 -33.80 8.62 -22.34
C THR A 4 -33.57 7.60 -21.24
N LEU A 5 -33.12 6.42 -21.65
CA LEU A 5 -32.26 5.65 -20.80
C LEU A 5 -31.09 6.59 -20.58
N ALA A 6 -31.20 7.35 -19.51
CA ALA A 6 -30.04 7.91 -18.91
C ALA A 6 -29.05 6.75 -18.88
N VAL A 7 -28.02 6.82 -19.68
CA VAL A 7 -26.80 6.15 -19.37
C VAL A 7 -26.48 6.71 -18.00
N VAL A 8 -26.99 6.01 -16.99
CA VAL A 8 -26.45 6.17 -15.66
C VAL A 8 -25.00 5.84 -15.90
N ASP A 9 -24.19 6.86 -16.08
CA ASP A 9 -22.75 6.75 -15.94
C ASP A 9 -22.62 5.87 -14.73
N ALA A 10 -22.24 4.61 -14.95
CA ALA A 10 -22.06 3.69 -13.86
C ALA A 10 -20.91 4.26 -13.04
N GLN A 11 -21.26 5.16 -12.13
CA GLN A 11 -20.32 5.62 -11.14
C GLN A 11 -19.81 4.35 -10.47
N PRO A 12 -18.49 4.13 -10.49
CA PRO A 12 -17.94 2.96 -9.83
C PRO A 12 -18.50 2.96 -8.42
N ASP A 13 -19.04 1.84 -8.01
CA ASP A 13 -19.58 1.68 -6.68
C ASP A 13 -18.41 1.66 -5.68
N ILE A 14 -18.11 2.82 -5.14
CA ILE A 14 -17.01 3.00 -4.19
C ILE A 14 -17.28 2.23 -2.90
N GLU A 15 -18.55 2.08 -2.52
CA GLU A 15 -18.91 1.27 -1.37
C GLU A 15 -18.60 -0.21 -1.59
N ALA A 16 -18.91 -0.74 -2.77
CA ALA A 16 -18.56 -2.11 -3.13
C ALA A 16 -17.04 -2.30 -3.17
N LEU A 17 -16.30 -1.33 -3.73
CA LEU A 17 -14.84 -1.34 -3.75
C LEU A 17 -14.28 -1.35 -2.32
N TYR A 18 -14.80 -0.52 -1.44
CA TYR A 18 -14.40 -0.45 -0.04
C TYR A 18 -14.58 -1.80 0.65
N ARG A 19 -15.76 -2.42 0.50
CA ARG A 19 -16.04 -3.73 1.10
C ARG A 19 -15.13 -4.83 0.57
N ALA A 20 -14.80 -4.78 -0.71
CA ALA A 20 -14.00 -5.82 -1.36
C ALA A 20 -12.50 -5.69 -1.09
N ASP A 21 -11.97 -4.46 -0.95
CA ASP A 21 -10.54 -4.22 -1.04
C ASP A 21 -9.93 -3.40 0.11
N ALA A 22 -10.73 -2.77 0.95
CA ALA A 22 -10.21 -1.88 2.00
C ALA A 22 -9.32 -2.60 3.01
N ASP A 23 -9.67 -3.81 3.42
CA ASP A 23 -8.86 -4.61 4.35
C ASP A 23 -7.51 -4.97 3.75
N ARG A 24 -7.50 -5.36 2.48
CA ARG A 24 -6.26 -5.70 1.78
C ARG A 24 -5.35 -4.47 1.63
N LEU A 25 -5.91 -3.34 1.27
CA LEU A 25 -5.18 -2.08 1.22
C LEU A 25 -4.65 -1.68 2.58
N TRP A 26 -5.47 -1.78 3.62
CA TRP A 26 -5.06 -1.46 4.99
C TRP A 26 -3.86 -2.31 5.42
N ARG A 27 -3.91 -3.61 5.17
CA ARG A 27 -2.80 -4.53 5.51
C ARG A 27 -1.52 -4.19 4.75
N ALA A 28 -1.64 -3.84 3.47
CA ALA A 28 -0.50 -3.43 2.66
C ALA A 28 0.13 -2.14 3.19
N VAL A 29 -0.69 -1.14 3.50
CA VAL A 29 -0.22 0.13 4.07
C VAL A 29 0.36 -0.08 5.46
N TYR A 30 -0.24 -0.92 6.28
CA TYR A 30 0.28 -1.28 7.60
C TYR A 30 1.65 -1.97 7.50
N ALA A 31 1.80 -2.93 6.60
CA ALA A 31 3.09 -3.59 6.37
C ALA A 31 4.17 -2.58 5.92
N PHE A 32 3.78 -1.58 5.15
CA PHE A 32 4.66 -0.53 4.68
C PHE A 32 5.00 0.49 5.78
N ALA A 33 4.01 1.01 6.48
CA ALA A 33 4.16 2.10 7.44
C ALA A 33 4.57 1.63 8.84
N GLY A 34 4.18 0.42 9.22
CA GLY A 34 4.44 -0.13 10.56
C GLY A 34 3.61 0.49 11.68
N ASP A 35 2.61 1.30 11.33
CA ASP A 35 1.78 2.02 12.28
C ASP A 35 0.31 1.89 11.88
N PRO A 36 -0.54 1.30 12.75
CA PRO A 36 -1.95 1.11 12.43
C PRO A 36 -2.74 2.43 12.29
N GLU A 37 -2.35 3.48 12.98
CA GLU A 37 -3.00 4.78 12.86
C GLU A 37 -2.71 5.41 11.49
N ILE A 38 -1.46 5.36 11.04
CA ILE A 38 -1.10 5.82 9.70
C ILE A 38 -1.87 5.02 8.64
N ALA A 39 -1.96 3.71 8.78
CA ALA A 39 -2.69 2.85 7.85
C ALA A 39 -4.18 3.23 7.81
N SER A 40 -4.82 3.36 8.96
CA SER A 40 -6.24 3.71 9.06
C SER A 40 -6.52 5.09 8.47
N ASP A 41 -5.72 6.08 8.80
CA ASP A 41 -5.88 7.45 8.31
C ASP A 41 -5.65 7.53 6.78
N ALA A 42 -4.62 6.86 6.28
CA ALA A 42 -4.30 6.87 4.86
C ALA A 42 -5.40 6.21 4.02
N VAL A 43 -5.91 5.07 4.45
CA VAL A 43 -6.98 4.35 3.76
C VAL A 43 -8.29 5.17 3.82
N ALA A 44 -8.65 5.66 4.99
CA ALA A 44 -9.87 6.47 5.15
C ALA A 44 -9.84 7.73 4.28
N GLU A 45 -8.72 8.44 4.28
CA GLU A 45 -8.56 9.65 3.46
C GLU A 45 -8.56 9.35 1.96
N ALA A 46 -7.93 8.26 1.54
CA ALA A 46 -7.93 7.85 0.13
C ALA A 46 -9.36 7.58 -0.38
N TYR A 47 -10.15 6.84 0.39
CA TYR A 47 -11.56 6.61 0.04
C TYR A 47 -12.40 7.88 0.10
N ALA A 48 -12.19 8.73 1.11
CA ALA A 48 -12.89 10.01 1.19
C ALA A 48 -12.61 10.90 -0.02
N GLN A 49 -11.36 10.94 -0.48
CA GLN A 49 -10.99 11.73 -1.65
C GLN A 49 -11.62 11.18 -2.95
N VAL A 50 -11.65 9.87 -3.14
CA VAL A 50 -12.25 9.29 -4.33
C VAL A 50 -13.76 9.53 -4.37
N LEU A 51 -14.42 9.51 -3.22
CA LEU A 51 -15.84 9.87 -3.11
C LEU A 51 -16.08 11.33 -3.52
N ARG A 52 -15.23 12.23 -3.07
CA ARG A 52 -15.35 13.66 -3.42
C ARG A 52 -15.08 13.93 -4.90
N ARG A 53 -14.17 13.18 -5.52
CA ARG A 53 -13.82 13.37 -6.92
C ARG A 53 -14.79 12.71 -7.90
N GLY A 54 -15.51 11.69 -7.45
CA GLY A 54 -16.55 11.02 -8.22
C GLY A 54 -16.07 10.51 -9.57
N SER A 55 -16.82 10.83 -10.63
CA SER A 55 -16.54 10.36 -12.00
C SER A 55 -15.23 10.90 -12.62
N ALA A 56 -14.58 11.87 -12.00
CA ALA A 56 -13.27 12.35 -12.45
C ALA A 56 -12.17 11.30 -12.32
N VAL A 57 -12.37 10.29 -11.47
CA VAL A 57 -11.43 9.18 -11.27
C VAL A 57 -11.86 8.01 -12.16
N ARG A 58 -11.02 7.66 -13.15
CA ARG A 58 -11.33 6.58 -14.12
C ARG A 58 -11.16 5.19 -13.55
N ASP A 59 -10.13 5.00 -12.72
CA ASP A 59 -9.83 3.72 -12.07
C ASP A 59 -9.74 3.95 -10.56
N PRO A 60 -10.88 3.85 -9.86
CA PRO A 60 -10.91 4.11 -8.41
C PRO A 60 -10.02 3.18 -7.61
N ALA A 61 -9.94 1.90 -7.97
CA ALA A 61 -9.12 0.94 -7.25
C ALA A 61 -7.64 1.33 -7.30
N ALA A 62 -7.10 1.60 -8.48
CA ALA A 62 -5.71 2.03 -8.65
C ALA A 62 -5.47 3.38 -7.96
N TRP A 63 -6.41 4.28 -8.05
CA TRP A 63 -6.33 5.63 -7.46
C TRP A 63 -6.25 5.58 -5.94
N VAL A 64 -7.08 4.75 -5.32
CA VAL A 64 -7.12 4.57 -3.86
C VAL A 64 -5.81 3.98 -3.35
N TRP A 65 -5.26 2.96 -4.02
CA TRP A 65 -3.96 2.38 -3.67
C TRP A 65 -2.84 3.42 -3.76
N ARG A 66 -2.77 4.13 -4.87
CA ARG A 66 -1.80 5.19 -5.08
C ARG A 66 -1.88 6.28 -4.01
N THR A 67 -3.09 6.75 -3.74
CA THR A 67 -3.32 7.83 -2.79
C THR A 67 -2.98 7.40 -1.36
N ALA A 68 -3.40 6.20 -0.95
CA ALA A 68 -3.11 5.68 0.38
C ALA A 68 -1.59 5.53 0.61
N PHE A 69 -0.87 5.00 -0.38
CA PHE A 69 0.59 4.89 -0.27
C PHE A 69 1.27 6.26 -0.25
N GLN A 70 0.83 7.21 -1.05
CA GLN A 70 1.37 8.58 -1.03
C GLN A 70 1.15 9.26 0.33
N ILE A 71 -0.04 9.12 0.89
CA ILE A 71 -0.36 9.67 2.22
C ILE A 71 0.52 9.02 3.29
N SER A 72 0.66 7.71 3.27
CA SER A 72 1.47 6.98 4.24
C SER A 72 2.96 7.35 4.14
N ARG A 73 3.49 7.52 2.93
CA ARG A 73 4.86 8.00 2.72
C ARG A 73 5.06 9.40 3.28
N GLY A 74 4.10 10.29 3.06
CA GLY A 74 4.12 11.65 3.61
C GLY A 74 4.09 11.65 5.14
N ALA A 75 3.27 10.80 5.73
CA ALA A 75 3.17 10.66 7.18
C ALA A 75 4.48 10.11 7.79
N LEU A 76 5.10 9.13 7.15
CA LEU A 76 6.39 8.59 7.59
C LEU A 76 7.50 9.64 7.49
N LYS A 77 7.52 10.43 6.43
CA LYS A 77 8.49 11.51 6.26
C LYS A 77 8.32 12.58 7.33
N ALA A 78 7.10 13.00 7.61
CA ALA A 78 6.80 13.95 8.67
C ALA A 78 7.27 13.44 10.04
N ARG A 79 7.05 12.15 10.28
CA ARG A 79 7.42 11.45 11.50
C ARG A 79 8.93 11.33 11.68
N SER A 80 9.70 11.10 10.61
CA SER A 80 11.16 11.03 10.68
C SER A 80 11.81 12.37 10.97
N LEU A 81 11.13 13.48 10.69
CA LEU A 81 11.56 14.81 11.04
C LEU A 81 11.30 15.14 12.52
N ASP A 82 10.35 14.43 13.13
CA ASP A 82 10.02 14.53 14.56
C ASP A 82 10.77 13.43 15.34
N ALA A 83 12.03 13.67 15.66
CA ALA A 83 13.03 12.69 16.08
C ALA A 83 12.78 11.99 17.44
N THR A 84 11.55 11.92 17.94
CA THR A 84 11.18 11.27 19.20
C THR A 84 10.36 10.01 18.97
N MET A 85 10.90 9.04 18.25
CA MET A 85 10.12 7.93 17.76
C MET A 85 10.22 6.68 18.60
N SER A 86 9.09 6.25 19.13
CA SER A 86 8.90 4.89 19.57
C SER A 86 8.92 3.92 18.37
N ALA A 87 9.61 2.79 18.53
CA ALA A 87 9.59 1.72 17.54
C ALA A 87 8.16 1.27 17.22
N PRO A 88 7.85 0.94 15.96
CA PRO A 88 6.51 0.46 15.61
C PRO A 88 6.16 -0.77 16.44
N SER A 89 5.02 -0.72 17.11
CA SER A 89 4.51 -1.87 17.84
C SER A 89 3.86 -2.84 16.85
N VAL A 90 4.42 -4.02 16.71
CA VAL A 90 3.90 -5.07 15.84
C VAL A 90 2.90 -5.91 16.65
N ASP A 91 1.75 -5.33 16.98
CA ASP A 91 0.80 -5.98 17.89
C ASP A 91 -0.34 -6.75 17.19
N HIS A 92 -0.27 -6.98 15.86
CA HIS A 92 -1.37 -7.60 15.12
C HIS A 92 -0.97 -8.77 14.23
N ALA A 93 0.12 -9.47 14.52
CA ALA A 93 0.48 -10.66 13.78
C ALA A 93 -0.17 -11.89 14.41
N ASP A 94 -1.13 -12.49 13.72
CA ASP A 94 -1.88 -13.66 14.20
C ASP A 94 -1.06 -14.96 14.21
N THR A 95 0.15 -14.97 13.63
CA THR A 95 1.04 -16.14 13.63
C THR A 95 2.51 -15.74 13.70
N TYR A 96 3.35 -16.60 14.31
CA TYR A 96 4.80 -16.36 14.41
C TYR A 96 5.49 -16.19 13.06
N ALA A 97 5.10 -16.97 12.05
CA ALA A 97 5.68 -16.87 10.70
C ALA A 97 5.35 -15.55 10.04
N ASP A 98 4.12 -15.08 10.19
CA ASP A 98 3.68 -13.78 9.67
C ASP A 98 4.36 -12.62 10.38
N HIS A 99 4.61 -12.77 11.68
CA HIS A 99 5.33 -11.80 12.48
C HIS A 99 6.78 -11.63 12.00
N ASP A 100 7.50 -12.73 11.76
CA ASP A 100 8.88 -12.70 11.28
C ASP A 100 8.97 -12.10 9.87
N LEU A 101 8.03 -12.44 9.00
CA LEU A 101 7.96 -11.88 7.65
C LEU A 101 7.65 -10.38 7.68
N LEU A 102 6.66 -9.95 8.47
CA LEU A 102 6.32 -8.54 8.61
C LEU A 102 7.48 -7.73 9.18
N THR A 103 8.18 -8.28 10.18
CA THR A 103 9.36 -7.64 10.75
C THR A 103 10.47 -7.51 9.71
N ALA A 104 10.75 -8.56 8.95
CA ALA A 104 11.75 -8.55 7.90
C ALA A 104 11.40 -7.54 6.78
N VAL A 105 10.15 -7.50 6.35
CA VAL A 105 9.66 -6.54 5.36
C VAL A 105 9.80 -5.11 5.88
N HIS A 106 9.42 -4.89 7.13
CA HIS A 106 9.49 -3.56 7.74
C HIS A 106 10.93 -3.03 7.88
N GLN A 107 11.91 -3.92 8.00
CA GLN A 107 13.32 -3.57 8.08
C GLN A 107 13.95 -3.25 6.71
N LEU A 108 13.25 -3.51 5.62
CA LEU A 108 13.73 -3.11 4.28
C LEU A 108 13.77 -1.59 4.14
N PRO A 109 14.74 -1.04 3.38
CA PRO A 109 14.68 0.35 2.96
C PRO A 109 13.33 0.67 2.29
N GLU A 110 12.87 1.89 2.43
CA GLU A 110 11.51 2.30 2.02
C GLU A 110 11.16 1.90 0.59
N GLY A 111 12.03 2.17 -0.39
CA GLY A 111 11.79 1.84 -1.78
C GLY A 111 11.69 0.33 -2.05
N GLN A 112 12.51 -0.46 -1.38
CA GLN A 112 12.47 -1.93 -1.48
C GLN A 112 11.19 -2.48 -0.80
N ARG A 113 10.87 -1.96 0.36
CA ARG A 113 9.67 -2.34 1.12
C ARG A 113 8.40 -2.08 0.33
N ALA A 114 8.24 -0.89 -0.23
CA ALA A 114 7.10 -0.54 -1.07
C ALA A 114 7.00 -1.45 -2.30
N ALA A 115 8.10 -1.64 -3.01
CA ALA A 115 8.12 -2.48 -4.21
C ALA A 115 7.72 -3.93 -3.90
N VAL A 116 8.26 -4.51 -2.84
CA VAL A 116 7.96 -5.89 -2.43
C VAL A 116 6.48 -6.04 -2.07
N ILE A 117 5.93 -5.14 -1.27
CA ILE A 117 4.53 -5.19 -0.86
C ILE A 117 3.61 -5.05 -2.08
N LEU A 118 3.88 -4.08 -2.94
CA LEU A 118 3.02 -3.81 -4.10
C LEU A 118 3.10 -4.91 -5.16
N PHE A 119 4.24 -5.55 -5.32
CA PHE A 119 4.41 -6.63 -6.28
C PHE A 119 3.85 -7.96 -5.77
N TYR A 120 4.24 -8.38 -4.58
CA TYR A 120 3.90 -9.72 -4.07
C TYR A 120 2.55 -9.79 -3.36
N TYR A 121 2.19 -8.77 -2.62
CA TYR A 121 0.93 -8.76 -1.87
C TYR A 121 -0.22 -8.16 -2.68
N ALA A 122 0.02 -7.03 -3.33
CA ALA A 122 -1.01 -6.35 -4.11
C ALA A 122 -1.13 -6.86 -5.56
N ASP A 123 -0.21 -7.71 -6.02
CA ASP A 123 -0.18 -8.25 -7.38
C ASP A 123 -0.19 -7.18 -8.48
N LEU A 124 0.45 -6.06 -8.22
CA LEU A 124 0.53 -4.98 -9.20
C LEU A 124 1.65 -5.24 -10.21
N PRO A 125 1.42 -4.97 -11.51
CA PRO A 125 2.50 -5.01 -12.49
C PRO A 125 3.58 -3.96 -12.17
N ILE A 126 4.81 -4.25 -12.53
CA ILE A 126 5.96 -3.36 -12.28
C ILE A 126 5.70 -1.94 -12.78
N ARG A 127 5.06 -1.80 -13.94
CA ARG A 127 4.70 -0.51 -14.53
C ARG A 127 3.78 0.31 -13.63
N GLN A 128 2.75 -0.33 -13.07
CA GLN A 128 1.85 0.34 -12.13
C GLN A 128 2.55 0.72 -10.83
N ILE A 129 3.45 -0.14 -10.35
CA ILE A 129 4.25 0.16 -9.15
C ILE A 129 5.13 1.39 -9.41
N ALA A 130 5.77 1.46 -10.58
CA ALA A 130 6.59 2.61 -10.96
C ALA A 130 5.77 3.90 -10.99
N ASP A 131 4.59 3.86 -11.59
CA ASP A 131 3.68 5.02 -11.62
C ASP A 131 3.23 5.42 -10.22
N LEU A 132 2.87 4.44 -9.40
CA LEU A 132 2.42 4.66 -8.03
C LEU A 132 3.51 5.30 -7.16
N LEU A 133 4.74 4.84 -7.30
CA LEU A 133 5.88 5.32 -6.51
C LEU A 133 6.58 6.55 -7.13
N GLY A 134 6.14 7.01 -8.30
CA GLY A 134 6.76 8.15 -8.97
C GLY A 134 8.18 7.88 -9.46
N THR A 135 8.44 6.66 -9.92
CA THR A 135 9.74 6.19 -10.38
C THR A 135 9.62 5.49 -11.74
N ASN A 136 10.58 4.67 -12.12
CA ASN A 136 10.58 3.93 -13.37
C ASN A 136 10.71 2.42 -13.12
N SER A 137 10.42 1.63 -14.15
CA SER A 137 10.43 0.16 -14.07
C SER A 137 11.80 -0.41 -13.73
N ILE A 138 12.88 0.23 -14.16
CA ILE A 138 14.25 -0.21 -13.86
C ILE A 138 14.50 -0.10 -12.35
N ALA A 139 14.12 1.02 -11.75
CA ALA A 139 14.27 1.24 -10.31
C ALA A 139 13.42 0.25 -9.50
N VAL A 140 12.18 -0.02 -9.95
CA VAL A 140 11.31 -1.02 -9.30
C VAL A 140 11.93 -2.40 -9.35
N ARG A 141 12.45 -2.84 -10.51
CA ARG A 141 13.12 -4.13 -10.63
C ARG A 141 14.35 -4.23 -9.74
N ALA A 142 15.16 -3.19 -9.67
CA ALA A 142 16.33 -3.14 -8.79
C ALA A 142 15.90 -3.25 -7.32
N ASN A 143 14.88 -2.53 -6.91
CA ASN A 143 14.34 -2.59 -5.55
C ASN A 143 13.77 -3.97 -5.22
N LEU A 144 13.07 -4.61 -6.15
CA LEU A 144 12.57 -5.97 -5.98
C LEU A 144 13.70 -6.97 -5.81
N SER A 145 14.73 -6.88 -6.63
CA SER A 145 15.90 -7.77 -6.57
C SER A 145 16.62 -7.64 -5.22
N ARG A 146 16.89 -6.41 -4.79
CA ARG A 146 17.56 -6.14 -3.51
C ARG A 146 16.66 -6.53 -2.32
N GLY A 147 15.40 -6.22 -2.39
CA GLY A 147 14.43 -6.58 -1.35
C GLY A 147 14.33 -8.08 -1.15
N ARG A 148 14.24 -8.85 -2.25
CA ARG A 148 14.23 -10.31 -2.19
C ARG A 148 15.52 -10.88 -1.58
N ARG A 149 16.67 -10.30 -1.90
CA ARG A 149 17.96 -10.72 -1.34
C ARG A 149 17.98 -10.49 0.17
N HIS A 150 17.61 -9.30 0.62
CA HIS A 150 17.54 -8.97 2.04
C HIS A 150 16.59 -9.89 2.81
N LEU A 151 15.42 -10.17 2.23
CA LEU A 151 14.44 -11.07 2.85
C LEU A 151 14.97 -12.50 2.95
N ARG A 152 15.62 -13.02 1.91
CA ARG A 152 16.24 -14.35 1.93
C ARG A 152 17.34 -14.43 2.98
N ASP A 153 18.19 -13.44 3.06
CA ASP A 153 19.29 -13.41 4.04
C ASP A 153 18.76 -13.42 5.47
N ARG A 154 17.69 -12.64 5.74
CA ARG A 154 17.11 -12.55 7.09
C ARG A 154 16.26 -13.77 7.47
N LEU A 155 15.51 -14.32 6.52
CA LEU A 155 14.65 -15.49 6.76
C LEU A 155 15.41 -16.80 6.69
N GLY A 156 16.49 -16.85 5.89
CA GLY A 156 17.37 -18.01 5.79
C GLY A 156 18.25 -18.27 7.01
N ASP A 157 18.59 -17.23 7.76
CA ASP A 157 19.37 -17.36 9.00
C ASP A 157 18.61 -18.02 10.16
N HIS A 158 17.32 -18.28 9.99
CA HIS A 158 16.47 -18.92 11.02
C HIS A 158 16.33 -20.45 10.81
N ASP A 159 16.80 -20.97 9.68
CA ASP A 159 16.76 -22.41 9.36
C ASP A 159 18.11 -23.12 9.57
N GLY A 160 18.96 -22.50 10.36
CA GLY A 160 20.26 -23.09 10.71
C GLY A 160 20.28 -23.73 12.08
#